data_03aa265da928a02d9cfd6c4945cb2c83
#
_entry.id   03aa265da928a02d9cfd6c4945cb2c83
#
_cell.length_a   1.000
_cell.length_b   1.000
_cell.length_c   1.000
_cell.angle_alpha   90.00
_cell.angle_beta   90.00
_cell.angle_gamma   90.00
#
_symmetry.space_group_name_H-M   'P 1'
#
loop_
_entity.id
_entity.type
_entity.pdbx_description
1 polymer ?
#
loop_
_entity_poly.entity_id
_entity_poly.type
_entity_poly.pdbx_seq_one_letter_code
_entity_poly.pdbx_strand_id
1 'polypeptide(L)'
;MGLEIWKDIPNYNGYYKVSNFGNIKSIDRYVKGINNSKRLLKGKIKPLQNHNDGYYQVSLSKNAITKNFKNYQLVAYAFLNYIPKKGFVIDHIDNNPKNNNLKNLQIITHKKNTQKDKKNLGISYHKHSKKWRVYKSFNKKQISLGYYKTKSEALKQRQLW
;
A
#
# COMPACT_ATOMS: atom_id res chain seq x y z
N MET A 1 3.08 -2.95 22.11
CA MET A 1 2.96 -2.06 20.93
C MET A 1 4.33 -1.46 20.65
N GLY A 2 4.76 -1.35 19.38
CA GLY A 2 6.05 -0.73 19.06
C GLY A 2 5.99 0.79 19.19
N LEU A 3 7.16 1.43 19.37
CA LEU A 3 7.30 2.88 19.41
C LEU A 3 6.96 3.48 18.04
N GLU A 4 6.19 4.58 18.02
CA GLU A 4 5.93 5.33 16.79
C GLU A 4 7.10 6.27 16.48
N ILE A 5 7.77 6.02 15.35
CA ILE A 5 8.93 6.76 14.88
C ILE A 5 8.50 7.64 13.71
N TRP A 6 8.92 8.92 13.74
CA TRP A 6 8.58 9.92 12.73
C TRP A 6 9.79 10.34 11.92
N LYS A 7 9.71 10.28 10.60
CA LYS A 7 10.72 10.79 9.67
C LYS A 7 10.17 11.89 8.77
N ASP A 8 11.04 12.79 8.33
CA ASP A 8 10.67 13.80 7.34
C ASP A 8 10.34 13.11 6.00
N ILE A 9 9.30 13.61 5.34
CA ILE A 9 8.95 13.15 3.99
C ILE A 9 9.94 13.79 3.00
N PRO A 10 10.67 13.01 2.18
CA PRO A 10 11.60 13.55 1.18
C PRO A 10 10.93 14.62 0.30
N ASN A 11 11.65 15.69 0.02
CA ASN A 11 11.19 16.92 -0.65
C ASN A 11 10.18 17.78 0.12
N TYR A 12 9.73 17.33 1.30
CA TYR A 12 8.81 18.03 2.19
C TYR A 12 9.40 18.27 3.60
N ASN A 13 10.73 18.24 3.70
CA ASN A 13 11.45 18.53 4.94
C ASN A 13 11.01 19.89 5.49
N GLY A 14 10.75 19.97 6.78
CA GLY A 14 10.21 21.20 7.41
C GLY A 14 8.72 21.44 7.21
N TYR A 15 8.00 20.58 6.47
CA TYR A 15 6.56 20.69 6.22
C TYR A 15 5.77 19.51 6.77
N TYR A 16 6.23 18.27 6.53
CA TYR A 16 5.50 17.06 6.89
C TYR A 16 6.42 15.92 7.32
N LYS A 17 5.92 15.11 8.25
CA LYS A 17 6.52 13.87 8.68
C LYS A 17 5.56 12.70 8.46
N VAL A 18 6.12 11.52 8.23
CA VAL A 18 5.40 10.25 8.18
C VAL A 18 5.93 9.33 9.27
N SER A 19 5.05 8.53 9.88
CA SER A 19 5.45 7.55 10.90
C SER A 19 5.64 6.16 10.30
N ASN A 20 6.34 5.30 11.05
CA ASN A 20 6.47 3.87 10.75
C ASN A 20 5.15 3.11 10.82
N PHE A 21 4.07 3.71 11.30
CA PHE A 21 2.71 3.16 11.26
C PHE A 21 1.87 3.69 10.10
N GLY A 22 2.45 4.61 9.29
CA GLY A 22 1.76 5.23 8.17
C GLY A 22 0.93 6.45 8.53
N ASN A 23 1.03 6.99 9.74
CA ASN A 23 0.43 8.27 10.10
C ASN A 23 1.21 9.42 9.45
N ILE A 24 0.52 10.49 9.10
CA ILE A 24 1.14 11.68 8.49
C ILE A 24 0.76 12.91 9.31
N LYS A 25 1.75 13.77 9.57
CA LYS A 25 1.53 15.05 10.24
C LYS A 25 2.23 16.19 9.54
N SER A 26 1.60 17.37 9.55
CA SER A 26 2.32 18.62 9.31
C SER A 26 3.07 19.02 10.57
N ILE A 27 4.11 19.84 10.41
CA ILE A 27 4.90 20.34 11.55
C ILE A 27 4.66 21.83 11.74
N ASP A 28 4.92 22.30 12.95
CA ASP A 28 4.86 23.72 13.28
C ASP A 28 5.83 24.48 12.39
N ARG A 29 5.36 25.55 11.78
CA ARG A 29 6.20 26.43 10.95
C ARG A 29 5.65 27.83 10.86
N TYR A 30 6.53 28.79 10.71
CA TYR A 30 6.13 30.16 10.40
C TYR A 30 5.82 30.30 8.91
N VAL A 31 4.74 30.98 8.62
CA VAL A 31 4.33 31.35 7.25
C VAL A 31 4.15 32.87 7.18
N LYS A 32 4.28 33.42 5.98
CA LYS A 32 4.05 34.85 5.73
C LYS A 32 2.56 35.13 6.00
N GLY A 33 2.31 36.07 6.90
CA GLY A 33 0.97 36.61 7.18
C GLY A 33 0.70 37.88 6.42
N ILE A 34 -0.37 38.57 6.77
CA ILE A 34 -0.75 39.89 6.25
C ILE A 34 0.32 40.92 6.65
N ASN A 35 0.62 41.90 5.79
CA ASN A 35 1.61 42.95 6.04
C ASN A 35 3.01 42.44 6.41
N ASN A 36 3.46 41.38 5.75
CA ASN A 36 4.76 40.74 6.00
C ASN A 36 4.95 40.17 7.43
N SER A 37 3.90 40.14 8.24
CA SER A 37 3.96 39.52 9.55
C SER A 37 4.29 38.02 9.46
N LYS A 38 4.83 37.44 10.53
CA LYS A 38 5.04 35.99 10.65
C LYS A 38 3.87 35.37 11.43
N ARG A 39 3.18 34.39 10.85
CA ARG A 39 2.13 33.66 11.50
C ARG A 39 2.57 32.21 11.75
N LEU A 40 2.46 31.73 12.98
CA LEU A 40 2.72 30.33 13.31
C LEU A 40 1.56 29.45 12.80
N LEU A 41 1.88 28.51 11.93
CA LEU A 41 0.98 27.45 11.52
C LEU A 41 1.27 26.21 12.36
N LYS A 42 0.35 25.86 13.26
CA LYS A 42 0.47 24.66 14.09
C LYS A 42 0.37 23.38 13.27
N GLY A 43 1.26 22.46 13.57
CA GLY A 43 1.26 21.13 12.96
C GLY A 43 0.07 20.30 13.45
N LYS A 44 -0.42 19.42 12.59
CA LYS A 44 -1.54 18.53 12.90
C LYS A 44 -1.45 17.22 12.14
N ILE A 45 -2.07 16.17 12.67
CA ILE A 45 -2.26 14.92 11.97
C ILE A 45 -3.11 15.17 10.72
N LYS A 46 -2.67 14.64 9.59
CA LYS A 46 -3.38 14.73 8.31
C LYS A 46 -4.36 13.56 8.18
N PRO A 47 -5.65 13.84 7.89
CA PRO A 47 -6.58 12.77 7.61
C PRO A 47 -6.18 12.04 6.33
N LEU A 48 -6.28 10.71 6.37
CA LEU A 48 -6.10 9.86 5.20
C LEU A 48 -7.46 9.67 4.51
N GLN A 49 -7.47 9.79 3.19
CA GLN A 49 -8.66 9.62 2.36
C GLN A 49 -8.65 8.25 1.70
N ASN A 50 -9.78 7.57 1.65
CA ASN A 50 -9.94 6.37 0.84
C ASN A 50 -9.91 6.76 -0.65
N HIS A 51 -9.05 6.08 -1.42
CA HIS A 51 -9.04 6.21 -2.87
C HIS A 51 -9.78 5.02 -3.51
N ASN A 52 -10.33 5.21 -4.72
CA ASN A 52 -11.14 4.19 -5.42
C ASN A 52 -10.42 2.87 -5.67
N ASP A 53 -9.08 2.87 -5.71
CA ASP A 53 -8.27 1.66 -5.85
C ASP A 53 -7.99 0.92 -4.53
N GLY A 54 -8.64 1.34 -3.43
CA GLY A 54 -8.55 0.71 -2.11
C GLY A 54 -7.39 1.20 -1.23
N TYR A 55 -6.50 2.05 -1.74
CA TYR A 55 -5.39 2.61 -0.96
C TYR A 55 -5.80 3.87 -0.19
N TYR A 56 -5.07 4.16 0.89
CA TYR A 56 -5.11 5.48 1.50
C TYR A 56 -4.27 6.48 0.74
N GLN A 57 -4.79 7.70 0.60
CA GLN A 57 -4.11 8.81 -0.03
C GLN A 57 -4.14 10.05 0.87
N VAL A 58 -3.16 10.95 0.67
CA VAL A 58 -3.05 12.23 1.37
C VAL A 58 -2.58 13.32 0.41
N SER A 59 -3.11 14.53 0.61
CA SER A 59 -2.69 15.72 -0.14
C SER A 59 -1.64 16.50 0.68
N LEU A 60 -0.48 16.73 0.10
CA LEU A 60 0.60 17.51 0.67
C LEU A 60 0.83 18.78 -0.16
N SER A 61 0.89 19.93 0.50
CA SER A 61 1.08 21.23 -0.14
C SER A 61 2.41 21.84 0.29
N LYS A 62 3.19 22.33 -0.67
CA LYS A 62 4.42 23.09 -0.45
C LYS A 62 4.56 24.13 -1.57
N ASN A 63 4.91 25.38 -1.22
CA ASN A 63 5.08 26.47 -2.18
C ASN A 63 3.86 26.64 -3.10
N ALA A 64 2.64 26.67 -2.52
CA ALA A 64 1.36 26.76 -3.23
C ALA A 64 1.03 25.59 -4.19
N ILE A 65 1.89 24.58 -4.29
CA ILE A 65 1.66 23.40 -5.11
C ILE A 65 1.18 22.25 -4.21
N THR A 66 0.03 21.66 -4.57
CA THR A 66 -0.54 20.49 -3.87
C THR A 66 -0.36 19.25 -4.73
N LYS A 67 0.15 18.17 -4.12
CA LYS A 67 0.30 16.85 -4.74
C LYS A 67 -0.34 15.78 -3.89
N ASN A 68 -0.96 14.80 -4.54
CA ASN A 68 -1.55 13.63 -3.89
C ASN A 68 -0.57 12.46 -3.91
N PHE A 69 -0.46 11.79 -2.79
CA PHE A 69 0.42 10.63 -2.61
C PHE A 69 -0.37 9.47 -2.01
N LYS A 70 -0.08 8.25 -2.47
CA LYS A 70 -0.48 7.06 -1.74
C LYS A 70 0.33 6.99 -0.44
N ASN A 71 -0.34 6.70 0.67
CA ASN A 71 0.31 6.73 1.98
C ASN A 71 1.52 5.79 2.07
N TYR A 72 1.39 4.54 1.60
CA TYR A 72 2.48 3.56 1.61
C TYR A 72 3.74 4.04 0.87
N GLN A 73 3.58 4.87 -0.17
CA GLN A 73 4.73 5.45 -0.89
C GLN A 73 5.53 6.38 0.02
N LEU A 74 4.86 7.23 0.80
CA LEU A 74 5.54 8.15 1.72
C LEU A 74 6.29 7.40 2.82
N VAL A 75 5.71 6.30 3.34
CA VAL A 75 6.42 5.42 4.29
C VAL A 75 7.66 4.81 3.64
N ALA A 76 7.52 4.27 2.42
CA ALA A 76 8.66 3.66 1.72
C ALA A 76 9.74 4.70 1.37
N TYR A 77 9.38 5.90 0.95
CA TYR A 77 10.34 6.97 0.65
C TYR A 77 11.14 7.37 1.88
N ALA A 78 10.48 7.52 3.05
CA ALA A 78 11.12 8.00 4.26
C ALA A 78 11.89 6.92 5.03
N PHE A 79 11.44 5.67 5.01
CA PHE A 79 12.01 4.61 5.84
C PHE A 79 12.82 3.58 5.08
N LEU A 80 12.46 3.29 3.84
CA LEU A 80 13.16 2.30 2.99
C LEU A 80 14.09 2.99 1.98
N ASN A 81 14.20 4.33 2.01
CA ASN A 81 14.95 5.12 1.02
C ASN A 81 14.58 4.73 -0.42
N TYR A 82 13.30 4.38 -0.63
CA TYR A 82 12.85 3.94 -1.94
C TYR A 82 12.80 5.10 -2.91
N ILE A 83 13.48 4.93 -4.04
CA ILE A 83 13.36 5.81 -5.21
C ILE A 83 12.66 5.00 -6.30
N PRO A 84 11.56 5.51 -6.90
CA PRO A 84 10.86 4.79 -7.96
C PRO A 84 11.82 4.35 -9.07
N LYS A 85 11.90 3.04 -9.31
CA LYS A 85 12.78 2.43 -10.31
C LYS A 85 11.99 1.44 -11.15
N LYS A 86 12.20 1.46 -12.48
CA LYS A 86 11.57 0.53 -13.41
C LYS A 86 11.80 -0.93 -12.97
N GLY A 87 10.74 -1.72 -12.97
CA GLY A 87 10.80 -3.14 -12.59
C GLY A 87 10.66 -3.43 -11.09
N PHE A 88 10.62 -2.40 -10.23
CA PHE A 88 10.41 -2.55 -8.78
C PHE A 88 9.11 -1.88 -8.33
N VAL A 89 8.49 -2.46 -7.33
CA VAL A 89 7.24 -1.98 -6.73
C VAL A 89 7.31 -2.07 -5.21
N ILE A 90 6.52 -1.23 -4.54
CA ILE A 90 6.26 -1.36 -3.11
C ILE A 90 5.07 -2.33 -2.96
N ASP A 91 5.23 -3.37 -2.18
CA ASP A 91 4.24 -4.41 -1.95
C ASP A 91 3.83 -4.47 -0.49
N HIS A 92 2.54 -4.76 -0.24
CA HIS A 92 2.01 -5.05 1.09
C HIS A 92 2.12 -6.56 1.36
N ILE A 93 2.92 -6.94 2.37
CA ILE A 93 3.21 -8.35 2.68
C ILE A 93 1.93 -9.14 2.94
N ASP A 94 0.96 -8.56 3.64
CA ASP A 94 -0.33 -9.16 3.98
C ASP A 94 -1.42 -9.01 2.89
N ASN A 95 -1.10 -8.37 1.74
CA ASN A 95 -2.04 -8.02 0.67
C ASN A 95 -3.17 -7.07 1.09
N ASN A 96 -3.04 -6.38 2.23
CA ASN A 96 -4.00 -5.36 2.67
C ASN A 96 -3.50 -3.95 2.31
N PRO A 97 -4.06 -3.27 1.29
CA PRO A 97 -3.61 -1.95 0.83
C PRO A 97 -3.80 -0.83 1.87
N LYS A 98 -4.52 -1.10 2.95
CA LYS A 98 -4.74 -0.17 4.05
C LYS A 98 -3.74 -0.31 5.18
N ASN A 99 -3.02 -1.43 5.27
CA ASN A 99 -2.01 -1.67 6.29
C ASN A 99 -0.65 -1.09 5.86
N ASN A 100 -0.48 0.22 6.07
CA ASN A 100 0.72 0.95 5.67
C ASN A 100 1.83 0.95 6.73
N ASN A 101 1.78 0.01 7.69
CA ASN A 101 2.86 -0.16 8.65
C ASN A 101 4.16 -0.54 7.92
N LEU A 102 5.28 0.09 8.31
CA LEU A 102 6.60 -0.17 7.71
C LEU A 102 6.96 -1.67 7.69
N LYS A 103 6.62 -2.42 8.76
CA LYS A 103 6.88 -3.86 8.85
C LYS A 103 6.09 -4.69 7.82
N ASN A 104 5.04 -4.11 7.26
CA ASN A 104 4.19 -4.72 6.24
C ASN A 104 4.56 -4.31 4.81
N LEU A 105 5.53 -3.40 4.65
CA LEU A 105 5.95 -2.90 3.34
C LEU A 105 7.30 -3.49 2.93
N GLN A 106 7.40 -3.92 1.68
CA GLN A 106 8.64 -4.41 1.09
C GLN A 106 8.81 -3.89 -0.35
N ILE A 107 10.07 -3.80 -0.79
CA ILE A 107 10.40 -3.45 -2.18
C ILE A 107 10.73 -4.76 -2.89
N ILE A 108 9.97 -5.10 -3.92
CA ILE A 108 10.16 -6.33 -4.70
C ILE A 108 10.11 -6.03 -6.20
N THR A 109 10.58 -6.97 -7.01
CA THR A 109 10.43 -6.85 -8.46
C THR A 109 8.96 -7.06 -8.86
N HIS A 110 8.53 -6.40 -9.93
CA HIS A 110 7.19 -6.59 -10.50
C HIS A 110 6.91 -8.07 -10.81
N LYS A 111 7.92 -8.82 -11.30
CA LYS A 111 7.82 -10.26 -11.54
C LYS A 111 7.49 -11.02 -10.24
N LYS A 112 8.19 -10.72 -9.13
CA LYS A 112 7.97 -11.38 -7.84
C LYS A 112 6.58 -11.03 -7.28
N ASN A 113 6.15 -9.77 -7.41
CA ASN A 113 4.81 -9.34 -7.00
C ASN A 113 3.71 -10.09 -7.75
N THR A 114 3.81 -10.16 -9.08
CA THR A 114 2.88 -10.96 -9.91
C THR A 114 2.91 -12.45 -9.55
N GLN A 115 4.05 -13.00 -9.10
CA GLN A 115 4.15 -14.39 -8.67
C GLN A 115 3.56 -14.62 -7.27
N LYS A 116 3.59 -13.61 -6.38
CA LYS A 116 2.96 -13.66 -5.06
C LYS A 116 1.44 -13.94 -5.19
N ASP A 117 0.78 -13.27 -6.11
CA ASP A 117 -0.63 -13.49 -6.39
C ASP A 117 -0.90 -14.85 -7.04
N LYS A 118 0.11 -15.46 -7.64
CA LYS A 118 0.01 -16.81 -8.25
C LYS A 118 -0.16 -17.95 -7.24
N LYS A 119 0.03 -17.73 -5.93
CA LYS A 119 -0.37 -18.73 -4.92
C LYS A 119 -1.86 -19.07 -4.96
N ASN A 120 -2.69 -18.18 -5.53
CA ASN A 120 -4.12 -18.43 -5.78
C ASN A 120 -4.43 -18.82 -7.23
N LEU A 121 -3.43 -18.95 -8.12
CA LEU A 121 -3.64 -19.42 -9.49
C LEU A 121 -4.14 -20.87 -9.46
N GLY A 122 -5.27 -21.06 -10.11
CA GLY A 122 -5.93 -22.35 -10.17
C GLY A 122 -7.08 -22.48 -9.17
N ILE A 123 -7.49 -21.38 -8.50
CA ILE A 123 -8.68 -21.34 -7.66
C ILE A 123 -9.52 -20.12 -8.04
N SER A 124 -10.80 -20.32 -8.29
CA SER A 124 -11.76 -19.23 -8.55
C SER A 124 -13.11 -19.55 -7.91
N TYR A 125 -13.82 -18.51 -7.45
CA TYR A 125 -15.19 -18.70 -6.99
C TYR A 125 -16.15 -18.73 -8.18
N HIS A 126 -16.86 -19.85 -8.33
CA HIS A 126 -17.85 -20.05 -9.39
C HIS A 126 -19.23 -19.60 -8.89
N LYS A 127 -19.66 -18.41 -9.27
CA LYS A 127 -20.88 -17.76 -8.75
C LYS A 127 -22.14 -18.62 -8.95
N HIS A 128 -22.30 -19.26 -10.10
CA HIS A 128 -23.48 -20.05 -10.42
C HIS A 128 -23.66 -21.28 -9.53
N SER A 129 -22.58 -22.04 -9.29
CA SER A 129 -22.63 -23.21 -8.40
C SER A 129 -22.39 -22.88 -6.94
N LYS A 130 -22.10 -21.62 -6.60
CA LYS A 130 -21.72 -21.15 -5.24
C LYS A 130 -20.58 -21.97 -4.63
N LYS A 131 -19.62 -22.43 -5.45
CA LYS A 131 -18.49 -23.27 -5.06
C LYS A 131 -17.17 -22.69 -5.52
N TRP A 132 -16.09 -23.13 -4.87
CA TRP A 132 -14.72 -22.82 -5.27
C TRP A 132 -14.22 -23.83 -6.30
N ARG A 133 -13.93 -23.39 -7.52
CA ARG A 133 -13.35 -24.23 -8.57
C ARG A 133 -11.85 -24.27 -8.41
N VAL A 134 -11.25 -25.46 -8.44
CA VAL A 134 -9.81 -25.67 -8.58
C VAL A 134 -9.51 -26.07 -10.01
N TYR A 135 -8.48 -25.48 -10.60
CA TYR A 135 -8.05 -25.79 -11.96
C TYR A 135 -6.53 -25.67 -12.13
N LYS A 136 -5.97 -26.35 -13.11
CA LYS A 136 -4.58 -26.28 -13.52
C LYS A 136 -4.49 -25.87 -14.99
N SER A 137 -3.54 -25.00 -15.33
CA SER A 137 -3.24 -24.67 -16.72
C SER A 137 -2.15 -25.60 -17.24
N PHE A 138 -2.46 -26.32 -18.30
CA PHE A 138 -1.51 -27.16 -19.04
C PHE A 138 -1.67 -26.88 -20.54
N ASN A 139 -0.57 -26.60 -21.23
CA ASN A 139 -0.57 -26.27 -22.67
C ASN A 139 -1.62 -25.22 -23.06
N LYS A 140 -1.67 -24.10 -22.31
CA LYS A 140 -2.65 -22.99 -22.47
C LYS A 140 -4.13 -23.39 -22.26
N LYS A 141 -4.45 -24.62 -21.87
CA LYS A 141 -5.80 -25.08 -21.54
C LYS A 141 -5.97 -25.20 -20.02
N GLN A 142 -7.17 -24.88 -19.53
CA GLN A 142 -7.50 -25.04 -18.11
C GLN A 142 -8.19 -26.41 -17.92
N ILE A 143 -7.59 -27.23 -17.08
CA ILE A 143 -8.15 -28.51 -16.65
C ILE A 143 -8.78 -28.29 -15.28
N SER A 144 -10.07 -28.58 -15.12
CA SER A 144 -10.76 -28.49 -13.84
C SER A 144 -10.39 -29.69 -12.96
N LEU A 145 -10.01 -29.41 -11.73
CA LEU A 145 -9.64 -30.41 -10.71
C LEU A 145 -10.75 -30.61 -9.65
N GLY A 146 -11.87 -29.91 -9.81
CA GLY A 146 -13.05 -30.08 -8.96
C GLY A 146 -13.63 -28.78 -8.42
N TYR A 147 -14.74 -28.92 -7.68
CA TYR A 147 -15.49 -27.83 -7.04
C TYR A 147 -15.65 -28.14 -5.54
N TYR A 148 -15.33 -27.17 -4.69
CA TYR A 148 -15.30 -27.31 -3.23
C TYR A 148 -16.21 -26.29 -2.58
N LYS A 149 -16.78 -26.63 -1.42
CA LYS A 149 -17.70 -25.75 -0.69
C LYS A 149 -16.98 -24.52 -0.11
N THR A 150 -15.76 -24.70 0.38
CA THR A 150 -14.99 -23.63 1.01
C THR A 150 -13.68 -23.33 0.26
N LYS A 151 -13.19 -22.10 0.39
CA LYS A 151 -11.88 -21.70 -0.15
C LYS A 151 -10.75 -22.49 0.48
N SER A 152 -10.88 -22.85 1.77
CA SER A 152 -9.86 -23.61 2.50
C SER A 152 -9.69 -25.02 1.93
N GLU A 153 -10.80 -25.73 1.64
CA GLU A 153 -10.78 -27.04 0.98
C GLU A 153 -10.14 -26.96 -0.40
N ALA A 154 -10.53 -25.95 -1.19
CA ALA A 154 -9.96 -25.72 -2.52
C ALA A 154 -8.45 -25.48 -2.48
N LEU A 155 -7.96 -24.71 -1.47
CA LEU A 155 -6.53 -24.46 -1.27
C LEU A 155 -5.76 -25.74 -0.88
N LYS A 156 -6.30 -26.55 0.03
CA LYS A 156 -5.69 -27.83 0.39
C LYS A 156 -5.58 -28.74 -0.82
N GLN A 157 -6.65 -28.87 -1.59
CA GLN A 157 -6.66 -29.72 -2.79
C GLN A 157 -5.68 -29.22 -3.84
N ARG A 158 -5.53 -27.90 -4.00
CA ARG A 158 -4.57 -27.29 -4.93
C ARG A 158 -3.12 -27.59 -4.59
N GLN A 159 -2.79 -27.80 -3.31
CA GLN A 159 -1.43 -28.12 -2.84
C GLN A 159 -1.02 -29.57 -3.14
N LEU A 160 -1.97 -30.45 -3.41
CA LEU A 160 -1.71 -31.86 -3.70
C LEU A 160 -1.34 -32.12 -5.18
N TRP A 161 -1.39 -31.09 -6.04
CA TRP A 161 -1.13 -31.12 -7.49
C TRP A 161 -0.06 -30.09 -7.90
#